data_05cedeece800b12b6251a9c78779e856
#
_entry.id   05cedeece800b12b6251a9c78779e856
#
_cell.length_a   1.000
_cell.length_b   1.000
_cell.length_c   1.000
_cell.angle_alpha   90.00
_cell.angle_beta   90.00
_cell.angle_gamma   90.00
#
_symmetry.space_group_name_H-M   'P 1'
#
loop_
_entity.id
_entity.type
_entity.pdbx_description
1 polymer ?
#
loop_
_entity_poly.entity_id
_entity_poly.type
_entity_poly.pdbx_seq_one_letter_code
_entity_poly.pdbx_strand_id
1 'polypeptide(L)'
;MTDDIRPHVRNYIAVFETLTPERLDELIGLCAEDVRFVDPFNNVRGRSRFRAVFAKMFADVADVSVQVTDWAVSGHTAYLRWKFAFRPRKSDRLWTIDGMSELHFDSAGSLRAHIDHWDAARQFYEKLPVIGRVLRWIRRRLAA
;
A
#
# COMPACT_ATOMS: atom_id res chain seq x y z
N MET A 1 31.23 0.90 -0.70
CA MET A 1 30.28 1.29 0.36
C MET A 1 28.89 0.79 -0.04
N THR A 2 28.34 -0.07 0.76
CA THR A 2 26.93 -0.41 0.62
C THR A 2 26.15 0.74 1.23
N ASP A 3 25.43 1.47 0.40
CA ASP A 3 24.51 2.48 0.88
C ASP A 3 23.40 1.78 1.67
N ASP A 4 23.51 1.87 2.99
CA ASP A 4 22.51 1.24 3.87
C ASP A 4 21.19 2.00 3.78
N ILE A 5 20.20 1.39 3.17
CA ILE A 5 18.87 2.01 3.00
C ILE A 5 18.00 1.91 4.26
N ARG A 6 18.42 1.18 5.31
CA ARG A 6 17.59 0.99 6.52
C ARG A 6 17.10 2.28 7.16
N PRO A 7 17.90 3.36 7.27
CA PRO A 7 17.37 4.62 7.79
C PRO A 7 16.26 5.22 6.93
N HIS A 8 16.37 5.12 5.60
CA HIS A 8 15.35 5.59 4.67
C HIS A 8 14.06 4.76 4.77
N VAL A 9 14.21 3.44 4.92
CA VAL A 9 13.08 2.53 5.15
C VAL A 9 12.34 2.87 6.44
N ARG A 10 13.06 3.06 7.54
CA ARG A 10 12.44 3.44 8.83
C ARG A 10 11.70 4.76 8.74
N ASN A 11 12.29 5.75 8.07
CA ASN A 11 11.64 7.04 7.86
C ASN A 11 10.39 6.91 7.01
N TYR A 12 10.45 6.14 5.92
CA TYR A 12 9.29 5.87 5.07
C TYR A 12 8.16 5.18 5.85
N ILE A 13 8.47 4.16 6.63
CA ILE A 13 7.51 3.46 7.49
C ILE A 13 6.85 4.43 8.47
N ALA A 14 7.64 5.27 9.14
CA ALA A 14 7.12 6.23 10.11
C ALA A 14 6.14 7.22 9.47
N VAL A 15 6.47 7.75 8.29
CA VAL A 15 5.59 8.64 7.54
C VAL A 15 4.33 7.89 7.07
N PHE A 16 4.49 6.67 6.57
CA PHE A 16 3.38 5.87 6.05
C PHE A 16 2.39 5.46 7.14
N GLU A 17 2.87 5.05 8.31
CA GLU A 17 2.02 4.69 9.46
C GLU A 17 1.27 5.86 10.07
N THR A 18 1.75 7.08 9.88
CA THR A 18 1.14 8.32 10.41
C THR A 18 0.53 9.19 9.33
N LEU A 19 0.30 8.63 8.14
CA LEU A 19 -0.19 9.38 7.00
C LEU A 19 -1.62 9.89 7.21
N THR A 20 -1.83 11.15 6.85
CA THR A 20 -3.13 11.82 6.79
C THR A 20 -3.22 12.60 5.48
N PRO A 21 -4.43 13.06 5.06
CA PRO A 21 -4.54 13.90 3.86
C PRO A 21 -3.63 15.13 3.89
N GLU A 22 -3.44 15.73 5.07
CA GLU A 22 -2.63 16.94 5.26
C GLU A 22 -1.12 16.66 5.20
N ARG A 23 -0.73 15.39 5.37
CA ARG A 23 0.68 14.95 5.40
C ARG A 23 1.13 14.27 4.12
N LEU A 24 0.32 14.27 3.06
CA LEU A 24 0.67 13.62 1.79
C LEU A 24 1.97 14.18 1.20
N ASP A 25 2.23 15.47 1.34
CA ASP A 25 3.45 16.08 0.80
C ASP A 25 4.72 15.60 1.51
N GLU A 26 4.63 15.16 2.77
CA GLU A 26 5.76 14.53 3.45
C GLU A 26 6.13 13.19 2.79
N LEU A 27 5.12 12.37 2.46
CA LEU A 27 5.32 11.11 1.75
C LEU A 27 5.94 11.34 0.36
N ILE A 28 5.38 12.30 -0.39
CA ILE A 28 5.84 12.64 -1.73
C ILE A 28 7.28 13.17 -1.71
N GLY A 29 7.66 13.90 -0.67
CA GLY A 29 9.03 14.39 -0.47
C GLY A 29 10.08 13.28 -0.33
N LEU A 30 9.68 12.07 0.02
CA LEU A 30 10.57 10.90 0.10
C LEU A 30 10.74 10.18 -1.24
N CYS A 31 10.01 10.58 -2.27
CA CYS A 31 9.95 9.90 -3.56
C CYS A 31 10.85 10.57 -4.60
N ALA A 32 11.43 9.76 -5.48
CA ALA A 32 12.01 10.24 -6.73
C ALA A 32 10.92 10.84 -7.63
N GLU A 33 11.29 11.71 -8.57
CA GLU A 33 10.33 12.37 -9.46
C GLU A 33 9.51 11.39 -10.30
N ASP A 34 10.16 10.31 -10.74
CA ASP A 34 9.59 9.26 -11.58
C ASP A 34 9.10 8.04 -10.79
N VAL A 35 8.80 8.21 -9.50
CA VAL A 35 8.36 7.13 -8.62
C VAL A 35 7.19 6.35 -9.23
N ARG A 36 7.23 5.04 -9.10
CA ARG A 36 6.17 4.13 -9.54
C ARG A 36 5.37 3.63 -8.36
N PHE A 37 4.06 3.60 -8.50
CA PHE A 37 3.15 2.94 -7.54
C PHE A 37 2.31 1.88 -8.24
N VAL A 38 2.29 0.69 -7.67
CA VAL A 38 1.48 -0.43 -8.16
C VAL A 38 0.72 -1.06 -7.00
N ASP A 39 -0.56 -1.24 -7.19
CA ASP A 39 -1.41 -2.06 -6.33
C ASP A 39 -2.42 -2.83 -7.22
N PRO A 40 -3.36 -3.62 -6.65
CA PRO A 40 -4.34 -4.33 -7.48
C PRO A 40 -5.23 -3.44 -8.36
N PHE A 41 -5.32 -2.14 -8.08
CA PHE A 41 -6.18 -1.19 -8.81
C PHE A 41 -5.40 -0.20 -9.65
N ASN A 42 -4.13 0.03 -9.35
CA ASN A 42 -3.34 1.12 -9.89
C ASN A 42 -2.00 0.65 -10.42
N ASN A 43 -1.53 1.30 -11.47
CA ASN A 43 -0.16 1.22 -11.96
C ASN A 43 0.19 2.59 -12.55
N VAL A 44 0.81 3.43 -11.74
CA VAL A 44 1.05 4.83 -12.07
C VAL A 44 2.51 5.20 -11.91
N ARG A 45 2.94 6.27 -12.58
CA ARG A 45 4.29 6.80 -12.51
C ARG A 45 4.26 8.32 -12.33
N GLY A 46 5.19 8.81 -11.52
CA GLY A 46 5.37 10.21 -11.19
C GLY A 46 4.71 10.63 -9.87
N ARG A 47 5.31 11.62 -9.21
CA ARG A 47 4.87 12.11 -7.89
C ARG A 47 3.41 12.54 -7.86
N SER A 48 2.94 13.25 -8.90
CA SER A 48 1.56 13.73 -8.94
C SER A 48 0.54 12.60 -8.95
N ARG A 49 0.79 11.56 -9.75
CA ARG A 49 -0.10 10.40 -9.84
C ARG A 49 -0.02 9.53 -8.60
N PHE A 50 1.17 9.36 -8.04
CA PHE A 50 1.38 8.67 -6.76
C PHE A 50 0.57 9.36 -5.64
N ARG A 51 0.68 10.68 -5.53
CA ARG A 51 -0.09 11.48 -4.57
C ARG A 51 -1.59 11.32 -4.78
N ALA A 52 -2.06 11.34 -6.03
CA ALA A 52 -3.48 11.22 -6.37
C ALA A 52 -4.08 9.88 -5.92
N VAL A 53 -3.33 8.77 -5.95
CA VAL A 53 -3.79 7.46 -5.44
C VAL A 53 -4.15 7.56 -3.96
N PHE A 54 -3.26 8.13 -3.14
CA PHE A 54 -3.49 8.27 -1.70
C PHE A 54 -4.57 9.32 -1.39
N ALA A 55 -4.59 10.43 -2.12
CA ALA A 55 -5.64 11.43 -1.97
C ALA A 55 -7.04 10.85 -2.24
N LYS A 56 -7.15 10.03 -3.29
CA LYS A 56 -8.41 9.33 -3.60
C LYS A 56 -8.78 8.33 -2.50
N MET A 57 -7.82 7.57 -1.99
CA MET A 57 -8.07 6.65 -0.89
C MET A 57 -8.68 7.38 0.32
N PHE A 58 -8.08 8.48 0.75
CA PHE A 58 -8.60 9.27 1.87
C PHE A 58 -9.96 9.93 1.58
N ALA A 59 -10.26 10.20 0.31
CA ALA A 59 -11.59 10.70 -0.08
C ALA A 59 -12.66 9.59 0.02
N ASP A 60 -12.30 8.36 -0.32
CA ASP A 60 -13.25 7.24 -0.42
C ASP A 60 -13.48 6.52 0.92
N VAL A 61 -12.49 6.52 1.82
CA VAL A 61 -12.56 5.78 3.09
C VAL A 61 -12.22 6.66 4.29
N ALA A 62 -12.66 6.23 5.47
CA ALA A 62 -12.40 6.88 6.74
C ALA A 62 -11.69 5.93 7.70
N ASP A 63 -11.21 6.44 8.83
CA ASP A 63 -10.58 5.66 9.90
C ASP A 63 -9.42 4.80 9.40
N VAL A 64 -8.61 5.37 8.50
CA VAL A 64 -7.45 4.70 7.91
C VAL A 64 -6.38 4.45 8.97
N SER A 65 -5.92 3.21 9.04
CA SER A 65 -4.81 2.79 9.91
C SER A 65 -3.92 1.82 9.15
N VAL A 66 -2.63 2.10 9.13
CA VAL A 66 -1.60 1.21 8.58
C VAL A 66 -0.65 0.83 9.69
N GLN A 67 -0.41 -0.46 9.87
CA GLN A 67 0.56 -1.00 10.80
C GLN A 67 1.54 -1.90 10.08
N VAL A 68 2.81 -1.55 10.07
CA VAL A 68 3.89 -2.39 9.56
C VAL A 68 4.28 -3.36 10.68
N THR A 69 4.06 -4.65 10.45
CA THR A 69 4.27 -5.70 11.45
C THR A 69 5.64 -6.34 11.37
N ASP A 70 6.28 -6.28 10.19
CA ASP A 70 7.62 -6.80 9.97
C ASP A 70 8.22 -6.18 8.70
N TRP A 71 9.54 -6.16 8.59
CA TRP A 71 10.22 -5.70 7.38
C TRP A 71 11.66 -6.23 7.30
N ALA A 72 12.16 -6.35 6.06
CA ALA A 72 13.50 -6.80 5.76
C ALA A 72 14.08 -6.00 4.58
N VAL A 73 15.39 -5.98 4.49
CA VAL A 73 16.12 -5.30 3.41
C VAL A 73 17.01 -6.30 2.68
N SER A 74 16.97 -6.23 1.36
CA SER A 74 17.89 -6.94 0.46
C SER A 74 18.41 -5.95 -0.58
N GLY A 75 19.70 -5.57 -0.48
CA GLY A 75 20.27 -4.54 -1.35
C GLY A 75 19.57 -3.20 -1.19
N HIS A 76 19.03 -2.65 -2.26
CA HIS A 76 18.28 -1.40 -2.28
C HIS A 76 16.75 -1.61 -2.25
N THR A 77 16.31 -2.81 -1.93
CA THR A 77 14.89 -3.16 -1.82
C THR A 77 14.53 -3.47 -0.38
N ALA A 78 13.44 -2.92 0.12
CA ALA A 78 12.83 -3.31 1.37
C ALA A 78 11.52 -4.04 1.12
N TYR A 79 11.23 -5.00 1.97
CA TYR A 79 9.97 -5.75 1.97
C TYR A 79 9.26 -5.49 3.29
N LEU A 80 8.04 -5.02 3.20
CA LEU A 80 7.20 -4.72 4.36
C LEU A 80 6.05 -5.71 4.44
N ARG A 81 5.71 -6.13 5.65
CA ARG A 81 4.46 -6.80 5.94
C ARG A 81 3.58 -5.85 6.76
N TRP A 82 2.31 -5.70 6.37
CA TRP A 82 1.45 -4.70 6.99
C TRP A 82 0.00 -5.18 7.12
N LYS A 83 -0.70 -4.50 8.04
CA LYS A 83 -2.15 -4.52 8.17
C LYS A 83 -2.70 -3.15 7.84
N PHE A 84 -3.70 -3.13 6.99
CA PHE A 84 -4.43 -1.93 6.61
C PHE A 84 -5.87 -2.04 7.04
N ALA A 85 -6.33 -1.11 7.88
CA ALA A 85 -7.71 -1.05 8.32
C ALA A 85 -8.35 0.26 7.85
N PHE A 86 -9.58 0.19 7.43
CA PHE A 86 -10.34 1.34 6.96
C PHE A 86 -11.83 1.07 7.04
N ARG A 87 -12.62 2.13 6.98
CA ARG A 87 -14.08 2.07 6.91
C ARG A 87 -14.54 2.82 5.66
N PRO A 88 -15.25 2.16 4.73
CA PRO A 88 -15.92 2.88 3.63
C PRO A 88 -16.84 3.96 4.20
N ARG A 89 -16.82 5.19 3.65
CA ARG A 89 -17.51 6.34 4.26
C ARG A 89 -19.00 6.15 4.47
N LYS A 90 -19.64 5.33 3.63
CA LYS A 90 -21.08 5.04 3.72
C LYS A 90 -21.38 3.73 4.47
N SER A 91 -20.43 3.19 5.22
CA SER A 91 -20.55 1.92 5.93
C SER A 91 -20.11 2.08 7.38
N ASP A 92 -20.73 1.35 8.29
CA ASP A 92 -20.32 1.24 9.69
C ASP A 92 -19.30 0.12 9.92
N ARG A 93 -18.99 -0.64 8.87
CA ARG A 93 -18.13 -1.82 8.96
C ARG A 93 -16.68 -1.45 8.73
N LEU A 94 -15.82 -1.83 9.68
CA LEU A 94 -14.37 -1.79 9.52
C LEU A 94 -13.90 -2.94 8.63
N TRP A 95 -13.07 -2.63 7.63
CA TRP A 95 -12.42 -3.59 6.76
C TRP A 95 -10.94 -3.67 7.11
N THR A 96 -10.38 -4.86 7.05
CA THR A 96 -8.96 -5.11 7.28
C THR A 96 -8.37 -5.87 6.10
N ILE A 97 -7.22 -5.43 5.64
CA ILE A 97 -6.47 -6.06 4.56
C ILE A 97 -5.05 -6.35 5.07
N ASP A 98 -4.60 -7.57 4.90
CA ASP A 98 -3.23 -7.97 5.15
C ASP A 98 -2.47 -8.02 3.82
N GLY A 99 -1.28 -7.45 3.79
CA GLY A 99 -0.49 -7.41 2.57
C GLY A 99 0.99 -7.22 2.80
N MET A 100 1.71 -7.12 1.71
CA MET A 100 3.14 -6.85 1.67
C MET A 100 3.43 -5.79 0.61
N SER A 101 4.52 -5.06 0.80
CA SER A 101 5.01 -4.11 -0.19
C SER A 101 6.47 -4.37 -0.52
N GLU A 102 6.84 -4.13 -1.78
CA GLU A 102 8.21 -3.92 -2.20
C GLU A 102 8.47 -2.42 -2.28
N LEU A 103 9.52 -1.97 -1.63
CA LEU A 103 9.99 -0.59 -1.71
C LEU A 103 11.38 -0.58 -2.35
N HIS A 104 11.51 0.07 -3.49
CA HIS A 104 12.79 0.20 -4.19
C HIS A 104 13.35 1.61 -4.00
N PHE A 105 14.59 1.71 -3.52
CA PHE A 105 15.27 2.98 -3.26
C PHE A 105 16.43 3.17 -4.23
N ASP A 106 16.74 4.42 -4.57
CA ASP A 106 17.95 4.76 -5.29
C ASP A 106 19.13 4.96 -4.34
N SER A 107 20.31 5.25 -4.89
CA SER A 107 21.53 5.48 -4.10
C SER A 107 21.47 6.73 -3.23
N ALA A 108 20.59 7.67 -3.54
CA ALA A 108 20.35 8.88 -2.74
C ALA A 108 19.33 8.64 -1.61
N GLY A 109 18.72 7.46 -1.53
CA GLY A 109 17.72 7.12 -0.53
C GLY A 109 16.31 7.57 -0.88
N SER A 110 16.06 7.97 -2.13
CA SER A 110 14.72 8.31 -2.60
C SER A 110 13.97 7.06 -3.04
N LEU A 111 12.67 7.01 -2.75
CA LEU A 111 11.81 5.91 -3.17
C LEU A 111 11.59 5.96 -4.69
N ARG A 112 11.95 4.88 -5.37
CA ARG A 112 11.76 4.71 -6.82
C ARG A 112 10.50 3.94 -7.17
N ALA A 113 10.10 2.99 -6.33
CA ALA A 113 8.89 2.22 -6.53
C ALA A 113 8.30 1.74 -5.21
N HIS A 114 6.98 1.74 -5.15
CA HIS A 114 6.18 1.13 -4.09
C HIS A 114 5.18 0.19 -4.76
N ILE A 115 5.33 -1.10 -4.53
CA ILE A 115 4.53 -2.14 -5.16
C ILE A 115 3.85 -2.96 -4.07
N ASP A 116 2.52 -2.90 -4.04
CA ASP A 116 1.71 -3.63 -3.06
C ASP A 116 1.26 -4.97 -3.59
N HIS A 117 1.39 -5.99 -2.75
CA HIS A 117 0.93 -7.35 -3.00
C HIS A 117 -0.06 -7.77 -1.93
N TRP A 118 -1.30 -7.94 -2.30
CA TRP A 118 -2.33 -8.49 -1.44
C TRP A 118 -3.41 -9.19 -2.25
N ASP A 119 -4.10 -10.12 -1.63
CA ASP A 119 -5.15 -10.91 -2.29
C ASP A 119 -6.44 -10.10 -2.39
N ALA A 120 -6.56 -9.34 -3.47
CA ALA A 120 -7.74 -8.52 -3.72
C ALA A 120 -9.00 -9.34 -3.98
N ALA A 121 -8.87 -10.53 -4.58
CA ALA A 121 -10.02 -11.40 -4.81
C ALA A 121 -10.67 -11.79 -3.48
N ARG A 122 -9.90 -12.33 -2.56
CA ARG A 122 -10.40 -12.82 -1.27
C ARG A 122 -10.70 -11.70 -0.27
N GLN A 123 -9.85 -10.70 -0.18
CA GLN A 123 -9.94 -9.65 0.84
C GLN A 123 -10.84 -8.48 0.44
N PHE A 124 -11.13 -8.33 -0.84
CA PHE A 124 -11.94 -7.22 -1.34
C PHE A 124 -13.13 -7.70 -2.19
N TYR A 125 -12.88 -8.30 -3.36
CA TYR A 125 -13.95 -8.63 -4.31
C TYR A 125 -14.96 -9.64 -3.77
N GLU A 126 -14.54 -10.64 -2.98
CA GLU A 126 -15.46 -11.61 -2.36
C GLU A 126 -16.40 -10.98 -1.34
N LYS A 127 -16.10 -9.79 -0.83
CA LYS A 127 -16.96 -9.05 0.11
C LYS A 127 -18.03 -8.22 -0.59
N LEU A 128 -17.96 -8.08 -1.91
CA LEU A 128 -18.98 -7.37 -2.69
C LEU A 128 -20.22 -8.25 -2.92
N PRO A 129 -21.44 -7.65 -3.00
CA PRO A 129 -22.69 -8.43 -2.96
C PRO A 129 -22.84 -9.51 -4.04
N VAL A 130 -22.76 -9.15 -5.32
CA VAL A 130 -23.00 -10.08 -6.44
C VAL A 130 -21.71 -10.77 -6.86
N ILE A 131 -20.68 -10.00 -7.15
CA ILE A 131 -19.35 -10.48 -7.57
C ILE A 131 -18.76 -11.39 -6.51
N GLY A 132 -18.93 -11.06 -5.22
CA GLY A 132 -18.44 -11.86 -4.12
C GLY A 132 -19.01 -13.28 -4.10
N ARG A 133 -20.28 -13.47 -4.41
CA ARG A 133 -20.90 -14.80 -4.49
C ARG A 133 -20.27 -15.65 -5.60
N VAL A 134 -20.07 -15.06 -6.77
CA VAL A 134 -19.47 -15.74 -7.93
C VAL A 134 -18.02 -16.14 -7.61
N LEU A 135 -17.25 -15.22 -7.06
CA LEU A 135 -15.84 -15.46 -6.71
C LEU A 135 -15.68 -16.52 -5.63
N ARG A 136 -16.52 -16.50 -4.58
CA ARG A 136 -16.52 -17.56 -3.55
C ARG A 136 -16.86 -18.92 -4.14
N TRP A 137 -17.80 -18.97 -5.07
CA TRP A 137 -18.17 -20.20 -5.76
C TRP A 137 -17.01 -20.73 -6.59
N ILE A 138 -16.34 -19.89 -7.39
CA ILE A 138 -15.16 -20.27 -8.17
C ILE A 138 -14.04 -20.78 -7.24
N ARG A 139 -13.75 -20.04 -6.17
CA ARG A 139 -12.70 -20.41 -5.22
C ARG A 139 -12.97 -21.79 -4.59
N ARG A 140 -14.21 -22.05 -4.18
CA ARG A 140 -14.60 -23.35 -3.61
C ARG A 140 -14.43 -24.51 -4.59
N ARG A 141 -14.65 -24.24 -5.87
CA ARG A 141 -14.44 -25.23 -6.94
C ARG A 141 -12.96 -25.56 -7.16
N LEU A 142 -12.08 -24.61 -6.93
CA LEU A 142 -10.64 -24.77 -7.14
C LEU A 142 -9.91 -25.25 -5.88
N ALA A 143 -10.53 -25.14 -4.71
CA ALA A 143 -9.95 -25.59 -3.45
C ALA A 143 -9.92 -27.12 -3.35
N ALA A 144 -8.88 -27.66 -2.70
CA ALA A 144 -8.73 -29.09 -2.39
C ALA A 144 -9.63 -29.47 -1.20
#